data_a9f9b22db5279f299147331a5e004d33
#
_entry.id   a9f9b22db5279f299147331a5e004d33
#
_cell.length_a   1.000
_cell.length_b   1.000
_cell.length_c   1.000
_cell.angle_alpha   90.00
_cell.angle_beta   90.00
_cell.angle_gamma   90.00
#
_symmetry.space_group_name_H-M   'P 1'
#
loop_
_entity.id
_entity.type
_entity.pdbx_description
1 polymer ?
#
loop_
_entity_poly.entity_id
_entity_poly.type
_entity_poly.pdbx_seq_one_letter_code
_entity_poly.pdbx_strand_id
1 'polypeptide(L)'
;MSSTEVLIIGAGPTGLALALWLSKLGVNIRIIDQASGPGTTSRALAVQARTLELYRQLDLADAVVERGHQVPAANLWVKGQQATRLSLQDIGAGQTPYPFLEIFPQDEHERLLIERLQGFGVQVQWQTELLELNQDEQRVRARLRLADGREEDCEARYLGGCDGARSTVRKALGIGFPGGTYEQVFYVADVQASGPAINGELHVDLDEADFLAVFPLADNGRVRLIGTVRDERAEQPEELRFEDISRRAIEHMQVTVEQVNWFSTYRVHHRVAQQFRRHNAFLLGDAAHVHSPAGGQGMNTGIGDAINLAWKLASVLHGKATEELLGSYEIERKAFAERLVATTDQVFNFITADSRLATLLRTRFAPALLSRLTAMATVRNFMFRTVSQIGLNYRLMPLSFGSAGHVHGGDRMPWVSNETTDNFAELARPCWQVQVYGLASKDLVGWCAARQIPLQVFAWSPAHEAAGLARNALYLLRPDSYVALAETSSSTAVLERYFAERSLRPC
;
A
#
# COMPACT_ATOMS: atom_id res chain seq x y z
N MET A 1 14.82 1.59 32.29
CA MET A 1 13.44 1.80 31.79
C MET A 1 13.49 2.97 30.83
N SER A 2 13.17 2.77 29.58
CA SER A 2 13.09 3.82 28.55
C SER A 2 11.64 4.21 28.32
N SER A 3 11.40 5.38 27.73
CA SER A 3 10.05 5.82 27.37
C SER A 3 10.03 6.50 26.01
N THR A 4 8.90 6.33 25.30
CA THR A 4 8.63 6.98 24.02
C THR A 4 7.14 7.25 23.88
N GLU A 5 6.72 8.07 22.91
CA GLU A 5 5.29 8.25 22.65
C GLU A 5 4.72 7.07 21.85
N VAL A 6 5.44 6.61 20.84
CA VAL A 6 5.04 5.45 20.02
C VAL A 6 6.20 4.47 19.88
N LEU A 7 5.97 3.21 20.27
CA LEU A 7 6.87 2.09 20.02
C LEU A 7 6.42 1.34 18.78
N ILE A 8 7.33 1.16 17.81
CA ILE A 8 7.06 0.45 16.55
C ILE A 8 7.85 -0.86 16.56
N ILE A 9 7.14 -1.98 16.41
CA ILE A 9 7.73 -3.33 16.34
C ILE A 9 7.72 -3.79 14.90
N GLY A 10 8.92 -3.97 14.34
CA GLY A 10 9.14 -4.34 12.94
C GLY A 10 9.53 -3.15 12.06
N ALA A 11 10.65 -3.29 11.35
CA ALA A 11 11.24 -2.29 10.45
C ALA A 11 11.16 -2.70 8.98
N GLY A 12 10.13 -3.45 8.60
CA GLY A 12 9.72 -3.61 7.20
C GLY A 12 9.05 -2.34 6.65
N PRO A 13 8.61 -2.33 5.37
CA PRO A 13 8.06 -1.13 4.72
C PRO A 13 6.93 -0.44 5.49
N THR A 14 6.05 -1.23 6.13
CA THR A 14 4.94 -0.71 6.96
C THR A 14 5.44 0.05 8.18
N GLY A 15 6.36 -0.55 8.95
CA GLY A 15 6.90 0.08 10.16
C GLY A 15 7.76 1.29 9.85
N LEU A 16 8.56 1.23 8.79
CA LEU A 16 9.37 2.36 8.31
C LEU A 16 8.49 3.52 7.83
N ALA A 17 7.39 3.24 7.10
CA ALA A 17 6.44 4.26 6.69
C ALA A 17 5.73 4.91 7.91
N LEU A 18 5.34 4.11 8.92
CA LEU A 18 4.77 4.62 10.17
C LEU A 18 5.77 5.52 10.89
N ALA A 19 7.03 5.08 11.01
CA ALA A 19 8.10 5.84 11.64
C ALA A 19 8.35 7.17 10.95
N LEU A 20 8.43 7.18 9.62
CA LEU A 20 8.65 8.39 8.82
C LEU A 20 7.53 9.42 8.98
N TRP A 21 6.28 8.96 8.89
CA TRP A 21 5.14 9.86 9.03
C TRP A 21 5.03 10.45 10.44
N LEU A 22 5.19 9.61 11.47
CA LEU A 22 5.19 10.09 12.86
C LEU A 22 6.33 11.07 13.13
N SER A 23 7.54 10.79 12.61
CA SER A 23 8.70 11.70 12.73
C SER A 23 8.44 13.02 12.02
N LYS A 24 7.89 13.01 10.79
CA LYS A 24 7.51 14.23 10.07
C LYS A 24 6.44 15.04 10.81
N LEU A 25 5.56 14.38 11.54
CA LEU A 25 4.54 15.00 12.38
C LEU A 25 5.04 15.41 13.78
N GLY A 26 6.32 15.23 14.09
CA GLY A 26 6.93 15.66 15.35
C GLY A 26 6.63 14.76 16.55
N VAL A 27 6.25 13.50 16.33
CA VAL A 27 6.01 12.51 17.39
C VAL A 27 7.31 11.81 17.74
N ASN A 28 7.60 11.65 19.02
CA ASN A 28 8.76 10.90 19.51
C ASN A 28 8.51 9.39 19.38
N ILE A 29 9.34 8.73 18.59
CA ILE A 29 9.19 7.31 18.29
C ILE A 29 10.43 6.49 18.66
N ARG A 30 10.19 5.21 18.88
CA ARG A 30 11.22 4.16 18.94
C ARG A 30 10.82 3.06 17.97
N ILE A 31 11.70 2.69 17.04
CA ILE A 31 11.49 1.58 16.10
C ILE A 31 12.52 0.50 16.31
N ILE A 32 12.06 -0.75 16.46
CA ILE A 32 12.92 -1.92 16.70
C ILE A 32 12.63 -3.02 15.67
N ASP A 33 13.65 -3.83 15.40
CA ASP A 33 13.50 -5.07 14.64
C ASP A 33 14.47 -6.16 15.16
N GLN A 34 14.00 -7.41 15.17
CA GLN A 34 14.79 -8.56 15.58
C GLN A 34 15.86 -8.96 14.56
N ALA A 35 15.73 -8.54 13.29
CA ALA A 35 16.70 -8.78 12.24
C ALA A 35 18.01 -8.03 12.51
N SER A 36 19.10 -8.44 11.86
CA SER A 36 20.41 -7.79 11.96
C SER A 36 20.55 -6.53 11.11
N GLY A 37 19.57 -6.26 10.23
CA GLY A 37 19.56 -5.14 9.30
C GLY A 37 18.37 -5.23 8.34
N PRO A 38 18.28 -4.31 7.36
CA PRO A 38 17.24 -4.35 6.34
C PRO A 38 17.29 -5.65 5.55
N GLY A 39 16.16 -6.03 4.98
CA GLY A 39 16.07 -7.21 4.11
C GLY A 39 17.07 -7.14 2.97
N THR A 40 17.77 -8.26 2.71
CA THR A 40 18.67 -8.43 1.55
C THR A 40 17.95 -9.11 0.39
N THR A 41 16.76 -9.64 0.65
CA THR A 41 15.92 -10.37 -0.30
C THR A 41 14.47 -9.99 -0.04
N SER A 42 13.66 -9.90 -1.07
CA SER A 42 12.30 -9.44 -0.92
C SER A 42 11.32 -10.15 -1.84
N ARG A 43 10.06 -10.19 -1.43
CA ARG A 43 8.96 -10.76 -2.25
C ARG A 43 8.17 -9.67 -2.98
N ALA A 44 8.04 -8.50 -2.39
CA ALA A 44 7.34 -7.38 -3.00
C ALA A 44 8.26 -6.56 -3.91
N LEU A 45 7.68 -5.99 -4.97
CA LEU A 45 8.42 -5.17 -5.93
C LEU A 45 7.57 -4.07 -6.59
N ALA A 46 6.24 -4.16 -6.59
CA ALA A 46 5.41 -3.15 -7.21
C ALA A 46 5.08 -2.02 -6.22
N VAL A 47 5.33 -0.77 -6.62
CA VAL A 47 4.89 0.43 -5.90
C VAL A 47 3.74 1.04 -6.68
N GLN A 48 2.57 1.07 -6.06
CA GLN A 48 1.34 1.50 -6.71
C GLN A 48 1.22 3.03 -6.74
N ALA A 49 0.48 3.55 -7.74
CA ALA A 49 0.31 5.00 -7.91
C ALA A 49 -0.18 5.69 -6.63
N ARG A 50 -1.11 5.08 -5.88
CA ARG A 50 -1.58 5.66 -4.61
C ARG A 50 -0.45 5.81 -3.57
N THR A 51 0.45 4.85 -3.49
CA THR A 51 1.62 4.92 -2.61
C THR A 51 2.56 6.06 -3.03
N LEU A 52 2.81 6.22 -4.33
CA LEU A 52 3.61 7.33 -4.85
C LEU A 52 2.98 8.71 -4.56
N GLU A 53 1.65 8.83 -4.68
CA GLU A 53 0.94 10.06 -4.29
C GLU A 53 1.14 10.41 -2.81
N LEU A 54 1.06 9.40 -1.94
CA LEU A 54 1.29 9.58 -0.51
C LEU A 54 2.78 9.83 -0.20
N TYR A 55 3.68 9.29 -1.00
CA TYR A 55 5.12 9.52 -0.88
C TYR A 55 5.55 10.94 -1.28
N ARG A 56 4.77 11.67 -2.07
CA ARG A 56 4.99 13.12 -2.26
C ARG A 56 4.98 13.86 -0.91
N GLN A 57 4.18 13.39 0.05
CA GLN A 57 4.12 13.96 1.40
C GLN A 57 5.38 13.71 2.24
N LEU A 58 6.25 12.80 1.81
CA LEU A 58 7.54 12.48 2.45
C LEU A 58 8.75 12.88 1.58
N ASP A 59 8.52 13.52 0.43
CA ASP A 59 9.54 13.83 -0.58
C ASP A 59 10.30 12.57 -1.05
N LEU A 60 9.57 11.45 -1.20
CA LEU A 60 10.11 10.14 -1.58
C LEU A 60 9.71 9.71 -2.99
N ALA A 61 8.64 10.27 -3.55
CA ALA A 61 8.07 9.78 -4.80
C ALA A 61 9.06 9.84 -5.95
N ASP A 62 9.77 10.96 -6.10
CA ASP A 62 10.74 11.16 -7.19
C ASP A 62 11.90 10.17 -7.07
N ALA A 63 12.42 9.94 -5.85
CA ALA A 63 13.50 8.99 -5.62
C ALA A 63 13.09 7.54 -5.93
N VAL A 64 11.83 7.16 -5.66
CA VAL A 64 11.31 5.83 -6.04
C VAL A 64 11.22 5.70 -7.55
N VAL A 65 10.68 6.71 -8.23
CA VAL A 65 10.52 6.71 -9.70
C VAL A 65 11.87 6.75 -10.42
N GLU A 66 12.85 7.50 -9.90
CA GLU A 66 14.19 7.58 -10.50
C GLU A 66 15.02 6.31 -10.33
N ARG A 67 14.85 5.61 -9.20
CA ARG A 67 15.61 4.37 -8.88
C ARG A 67 14.89 3.10 -9.33
N GLY A 68 13.59 3.16 -9.60
CA GLY A 68 12.77 2.05 -10.00
C GLY A 68 12.72 1.83 -11.51
N HIS A 69 11.81 0.98 -11.94
CA HIS A 69 11.59 0.66 -13.35
C HIS A 69 10.11 0.80 -13.70
N GLN A 70 9.80 1.71 -14.61
CA GLN A 70 8.46 1.86 -15.16
C GLN A 70 8.20 0.78 -16.21
N VAL A 71 7.24 -0.10 -15.96
CA VAL A 71 6.92 -1.21 -16.86
C VAL A 71 6.12 -0.70 -18.06
N PRO A 72 6.67 -0.77 -19.29
CA PRO A 72 5.98 -0.19 -20.45
C PRO A 72 4.79 -1.02 -20.93
N ALA A 73 4.81 -2.33 -20.73
CA ALA A 73 3.73 -3.23 -21.15
C ALA A 73 3.68 -4.51 -20.30
N ALA A 74 2.51 -5.14 -20.30
CA ALA A 74 2.29 -6.49 -19.80
C ALA A 74 1.95 -7.43 -20.97
N ASN A 75 2.61 -8.57 -21.04
CA ASN A 75 2.47 -9.58 -22.09
C ASN A 75 1.88 -10.85 -21.51
N LEU A 76 0.83 -11.34 -22.12
CA LEU A 76 0.23 -12.62 -21.78
C LEU A 76 0.68 -13.70 -22.75
N TRP A 77 1.22 -14.77 -22.21
CA TRP A 77 1.68 -15.94 -22.96
C TRP A 77 0.73 -17.12 -22.74
N VAL A 78 0.51 -17.89 -23.79
CA VAL A 78 -0.28 -19.12 -23.75
C VAL A 78 0.38 -20.12 -24.68
N LYS A 79 0.74 -21.32 -24.15
CA LYS A 79 1.37 -22.39 -24.92
C LYS A 79 2.62 -21.96 -25.71
N GLY A 80 3.45 -21.16 -25.09
CA GLY A 80 4.71 -20.69 -25.68
C GLY A 80 4.56 -19.60 -26.76
N GLN A 81 3.38 -19.00 -26.88
CA GLN A 81 3.13 -17.88 -27.80
C GLN A 81 2.61 -16.66 -27.06
N GLN A 82 3.11 -15.51 -27.42
CA GLN A 82 2.58 -14.24 -26.92
C GLN A 82 1.18 -13.99 -27.50
N ALA A 83 0.17 -14.15 -26.67
CA ALA A 83 -1.23 -14.05 -27.08
C ALA A 83 -1.74 -12.61 -27.06
N THR A 84 -1.26 -11.78 -26.14
CA THR A 84 -1.72 -10.38 -25.97
C THR A 84 -0.61 -9.54 -25.39
N ARG A 85 -0.50 -8.28 -25.83
CA ARG A 85 0.35 -7.25 -25.24
C ARG A 85 -0.53 -6.05 -24.85
N LEU A 86 -0.52 -5.69 -23.57
CA LEU A 86 -1.23 -4.52 -23.01
C LEU A 86 -0.21 -3.43 -22.70
N SER A 87 -0.32 -2.27 -23.36
CA SER A 87 0.47 -1.10 -22.97
C SER A 87 0.08 -0.65 -21.57
N LEU A 88 1.07 -0.45 -20.71
CA LEU A 88 0.92 0.13 -19.38
C LEU A 88 1.39 1.58 -19.31
N GLN A 89 1.98 2.08 -20.41
CA GLN A 89 2.29 3.49 -20.53
C GLN A 89 0.99 4.29 -20.51
N ASP A 90 0.92 5.26 -19.65
CA ASP A 90 -0.22 6.15 -19.49
C ASP A 90 -1.58 5.45 -19.25
N ILE A 91 -1.57 4.20 -18.77
CA ILE A 91 -2.81 3.46 -18.49
C ILE A 91 -3.72 4.20 -17.50
N GLY A 92 -3.14 5.03 -16.62
CA GLY A 92 -3.81 5.89 -15.65
C GLY A 92 -3.82 7.38 -16.03
N ALA A 93 -3.57 7.74 -17.31
CA ALA A 93 -3.50 9.13 -17.75
C ALA A 93 -4.74 9.93 -17.35
N GLY A 94 -4.54 11.15 -16.85
CA GLY A 94 -5.61 12.01 -16.37
C GLY A 94 -6.21 11.63 -15.01
N GLN A 95 -5.74 10.55 -14.34
CA GLN A 95 -6.27 10.10 -13.06
C GLN A 95 -5.29 10.30 -11.89
N THR A 96 -3.99 10.38 -12.18
CA THR A 96 -2.91 10.45 -11.19
C THR A 96 -1.66 11.04 -11.85
N PRO A 97 -0.74 11.66 -11.07
CA PRO A 97 0.58 12.04 -11.58
C PRO A 97 1.50 10.84 -11.86
N TYR A 98 1.10 9.61 -11.48
CA TYR A 98 1.86 8.36 -11.64
C TYR A 98 1.04 7.34 -12.45
N PRO A 99 0.80 7.55 -13.75
CA PRO A 99 -0.11 6.76 -14.56
C PRO A 99 0.50 5.44 -15.08
N PHE A 100 1.40 4.81 -14.34
CA PHE A 100 2.20 3.65 -14.75
C PHE A 100 2.31 2.61 -13.61
N LEU A 101 2.85 1.45 -13.93
CA LEU A 101 3.28 0.45 -12.95
C LEU A 101 4.77 0.64 -12.66
N GLU A 102 5.09 0.92 -11.41
CA GLU A 102 6.45 1.08 -10.93
C GLU A 102 6.96 -0.19 -10.26
N ILE A 103 8.12 -0.68 -10.67
CA ILE A 103 8.83 -1.79 -10.05
C ILE A 103 10.01 -1.22 -9.27
N PHE A 104 9.95 -1.37 -7.95
CA PHE A 104 11.01 -0.98 -7.03
C PHE A 104 11.13 -2.05 -5.94
N PRO A 105 12.17 -2.91 -5.99
CA PRO A 105 12.32 -4.04 -5.07
C PRO A 105 12.25 -3.62 -3.61
N GLN A 106 11.58 -4.41 -2.78
CA GLN A 106 11.32 -4.06 -1.38
C GLN A 106 12.62 -3.81 -0.59
N ASP A 107 13.69 -4.54 -0.85
CA ASP A 107 14.98 -4.37 -0.16
C ASP A 107 15.61 -3.00 -0.47
N GLU A 108 15.51 -2.52 -1.70
CA GLU A 108 15.93 -1.17 -2.08
C GLU A 108 14.99 -0.11 -1.51
N HIS A 109 13.70 -0.42 -1.49
CA HIS A 109 12.69 0.42 -0.89
C HIS A 109 12.92 0.61 0.63
N GLU A 110 13.20 -0.48 1.36
CA GLU A 110 13.54 -0.39 2.78
C GLU A 110 14.78 0.47 3.03
N ARG A 111 15.83 0.31 2.21
CA ARG A 111 17.05 1.15 2.31
C ARG A 111 16.73 2.64 2.11
N LEU A 112 15.90 2.97 1.11
CA LEU A 112 15.47 4.35 0.86
C LEU A 112 14.68 4.93 2.06
N LEU A 113 13.75 4.14 2.62
CA LEU A 113 12.96 4.56 3.79
C LEU A 113 13.86 4.76 5.03
N ILE A 114 14.84 3.89 5.25
CA ILE A 114 15.81 4.01 6.35
C ILE A 114 16.69 5.25 6.16
N GLU A 115 17.21 5.47 4.95
CA GLU A 115 17.98 6.68 4.60
C GLU A 115 17.18 7.95 4.93
N ARG A 116 15.90 7.97 4.55
CA ARG A 116 15.03 9.11 4.84
C ARG A 116 14.76 9.27 6.33
N LEU A 117 14.56 8.17 7.06
CA LEU A 117 14.32 8.18 8.50
C LEU A 117 15.53 8.72 9.29
N GLN A 118 16.75 8.39 8.85
CA GLN A 118 17.98 8.95 9.42
C GLN A 118 18.04 10.48 9.27
N GLY A 119 17.46 11.03 8.19
CA GLY A 119 17.32 12.48 8.00
C GLY A 119 16.45 13.17 9.07
N PHE A 120 15.58 12.43 9.77
CA PHE A 120 14.84 12.90 10.94
C PHE A 120 15.57 12.62 12.27
N GLY A 121 16.80 12.09 12.24
CA GLY A 121 17.58 11.74 13.43
C GLY A 121 17.13 10.45 14.11
N VAL A 122 16.29 9.65 13.45
CA VAL A 122 15.80 8.37 13.98
C VAL A 122 16.55 7.21 13.35
N GLN A 123 16.96 6.24 14.20
CA GLN A 123 17.64 5.02 13.75
C GLN A 123 16.81 3.80 14.16
N VAL A 124 16.76 2.80 13.27
CA VAL A 124 16.18 1.50 13.60
C VAL A 124 17.12 0.77 14.57
N GLN A 125 16.56 0.28 15.67
CA GLN A 125 17.29 -0.56 16.61
C GLN A 125 17.19 -2.02 16.18
N TRP A 126 18.18 -2.45 15.44
CA TRP A 126 18.31 -3.81 14.94
C TRP A 126 18.68 -4.80 16.08
N GLN A 127 18.47 -6.10 15.82
CA GLN A 127 18.72 -7.18 16.79
C GLN A 127 18.03 -6.91 18.13
N THR A 128 16.86 -6.27 18.08
CA THR A 128 16.07 -5.92 19.26
C THR A 128 14.72 -6.60 19.15
N GLU A 129 14.43 -7.51 20.07
CA GLU A 129 13.27 -8.41 20.05
C GLU A 129 12.25 -8.03 21.13
N LEU A 130 10.98 -8.06 20.79
CA LEU A 130 9.87 -7.96 21.75
C LEU A 130 9.69 -9.31 22.44
N LEU A 131 9.91 -9.38 23.76
CA LEU A 131 9.73 -10.60 24.56
C LEU A 131 8.34 -10.68 25.18
N GLU A 132 7.88 -9.59 25.81
CA GLU A 132 6.61 -9.51 26.51
C GLU A 132 5.93 -8.18 26.22
N LEU A 133 4.61 -8.21 26.19
CA LEU A 133 3.76 -7.06 25.96
C LEU A 133 2.63 -7.04 26.98
N ASN A 134 2.57 -5.98 27.78
CA ASN A 134 1.49 -5.69 28.70
C ASN A 134 0.96 -4.29 28.45
N GLN A 135 -0.32 -4.04 28.72
CA GLN A 135 -0.92 -2.71 28.58
C GLN A 135 -1.99 -2.47 29.61
N ASP A 136 -2.14 -1.22 29.98
CA ASP A 136 -3.27 -0.69 30.72
C ASP A 136 -4.03 0.34 29.87
N GLU A 137 -4.97 1.08 30.46
CA GLU A 137 -5.77 2.08 29.73
C GLU A 137 -4.94 3.28 29.25
N GLN A 138 -3.75 3.52 29.81
CA GLN A 138 -2.96 4.72 29.54
C GLN A 138 -1.69 4.46 28.75
N ARG A 139 -1.12 3.26 28.84
CA ARG A 139 0.19 2.95 28.25
C ARG A 139 0.40 1.48 27.94
N VAL A 140 1.40 1.26 27.11
CA VAL A 140 1.93 -0.04 26.77
C VAL A 140 3.29 -0.21 27.47
N ARG A 141 3.54 -1.40 28.02
CA ARG A 141 4.84 -1.82 28.57
C ARG A 141 5.35 -3.01 27.80
N ALA A 142 6.52 -2.84 27.19
CA ALA A 142 7.18 -3.85 26.40
C ALA A 142 8.50 -4.24 27.09
N ARG A 143 8.74 -5.54 27.24
CA ARG A 143 10.06 -6.06 27.59
C ARG A 143 10.79 -6.40 26.31
N LEU A 144 11.96 -5.82 26.13
CA LEU A 144 12.78 -5.93 24.94
C LEU A 144 14.09 -6.62 25.26
N ARG A 145 14.55 -7.49 24.35
CA ARG A 145 15.93 -8.02 24.36
C ARG A 145 16.74 -7.22 23.36
N LEU A 146 17.80 -6.58 23.82
CA LEU A 146 18.70 -5.76 23.01
C LEU A 146 19.74 -6.63 22.30
N ALA A 147 20.47 -6.05 21.33
CA ALA A 147 21.51 -6.70 20.55
C ALA A 147 22.65 -7.31 21.41
N ASP A 148 22.92 -6.75 22.57
CA ASP A 148 23.92 -7.24 23.52
C ASP A 148 23.38 -8.31 24.49
N GLY A 149 22.14 -8.75 24.32
CA GLY A 149 21.47 -9.76 25.14
C GLY A 149 20.84 -9.24 26.44
N ARG A 150 21.03 -7.96 26.79
CA ARG A 150 20.36 -7.35 27.95
C ARG A 150 18.87 -7.19 27.70
N GLU A 151 18.08 -7.34 28.76
CA GLU A 151 16.67 -7.05 28.74
C GLU A 151 16.40 -5.62 29.25
N GLU A 152 15.45 -4.95 28.62
CA GLU A 152 15.04 -3.59 28.96
C GLU A 152 13.51 -3.49 28.95
N ASP A 153 12.95 -2.80 29.95
CA ASP A 153 11.55 -2.41 29.94
C ASP A 153 11.40 -1.05 29.26
N CYS A 154 10.48 -0.98 28.28
CA CYS A 154 10.14 0.22 27.53
C CYS A 154 8.66 0.56 27.74
N GLU A 155 8.37 1.78 28.16
CA GLU A 155 7.00 2.31 28.20
C GLU A 155 6.70 3.17 26.97
N ALA A 156 5.50 3.01 26.40
CA ALA A 156 5.02 3.85 25.33
C ALA A 156 3.53 4.18 25.54
N ARG A 157 3.09 5.32 25.03
CA ARG A 157 1.66 5.63 25.03
C ARG A 157 0.91 4.75 24.03
N TYR A 158 1.52 4.51 22.86
CA TYR A 158 0.95 3.64 21.84
C TYR A 158 2.00 2.68 21.27
N LEU A 159 1.52 1.58 20.69
CA LEU A 159 2.35 0.60 20.00
C LEU A 159 1.79 0.29 18.62
N GLY A 160 2.68 0.32 17.59
CA GLY A 160 2.42 -0.18 16.25
C GLY A 160 3.09 -1.53 16.01
N GLY A 161 2.31 -2.60 15.90
CA GLY A 161 2.77 -3.93 15.53
C GLY A 161 2.85 -4.06 14.01
N CYS A 162 4.06 -3.94 13.46
CA CYS A 162 4.40 -4.06 12.05
C CYS A 162 5.31 -5.28 11.79
N ASP A 163 5.23 -6.28 12.65
CA ASP A 163 6.14 -7.43 12.79
C ASP A 163 5.74 -8.65 11.93
N GLY A 164 5.00 -8.39 10.86
CA GLY A 164 4.75 -9.32 9.78
C GLY A 164 3.74 -10.44 10.12
N ALA A 165 3.56 -11.37 9.20
CA ALA A 165 2.53 -12.40 9.25
C ALA A 165 2.60 -13.29 10.51
N ARG A 166 3.78 -13.51 11.07
CA ARG A 166 3.99 -14.29 12.31
C ARG A 166 3.91 -13.46 13.59
N SER A 167 3.41 -12.24 13.51
CA SER A 167 3.37 -11.19 14.54
C SER A 167 3.34 -11.68 15.99
N THR A 168 4.36 -11.30 16.75
CA THR A 168 4.45 -11.49 18.20
C THR A 168 3.46 -10.54 18.91
N VAL A 169 3.31 -9.31 18.41
CA VAL A 169 2.35 -8.34 18.94
C VAL A 169 0.93 -8.88 18.88
N ARG A 170 0.50 -9.38 17.72
CA ARG A 170 -0.86 -9.96 17.56
C ARG A 170 -1.10 -11.11 18.53
N LYS A 171 -0.14 -12.00 18.68
CA LYS A 171 -0.22 -13.15 19.58
C LYS A 171 -0.27 -12.70 21.05
N ALA A 172 0.58 -11.76 21.45
CA ALA A 172 0.59 -11.21 22.82
C ALA A 172 -0.73 -10.52 23.17
N LEU A 173 -1.35 -9.87 22.19
CA LEU A 173 -2.67 -9.27 22.35
C LEU A 173 -3.82 -10.32 22.36
N GLY A 174 -3.57 -11.58 22.07
CA GLY A 174 -4.61 -12.61 21.96
C GLY A 174 -5.60 -12.36 20.82
N ILE A 175 -5.18 -11.68 19.74
CA ILE A 175 -6.01 -11.39 18.58
C ILE A 175 -5.96 -12.56 17.61
N GLY A 176 -7.12 -13.12 17.27
CA GLY A 176 -7.25 -14.19 16.30
C GLY A 176 -6.93 -13.75 14.87
N PHE A 177 -6.43 -14.69 14.05
CA PHE A 177 -6.06 -14.46 12.64
C PHE A 177 -6.76 -15.46 11.72
N PRO A 178 -8.11 -15.40 11.61
CA PRO A 178 -8.89 -16.29 10.78
C PRO A 178 -8.58 -16.14 9.30
N GLY A 179 -8.78 -17.21 8.54
CA GLY A 179 -8.55 -17.32 7.12
C GLY A 179 -7.98 -18.67 6.76
N GLY A 180 -7.37 -18.80 5.59
CA GLY A 180 -6.83 -20.03 5.05
C GLY A 180 -5.41 -19.89 4.51
N THR A 181 -4.96 -21.02 3.97
CA THR A 181 -3.69 -21.14 3.25
C THR A 181 -4.01 -21.87 1.95
N TYR A 182 -3.55 -21.37 0.83
CA TYR A 182 -3.72 -22.04 -0.45
C TYR A 182 -2.83 -23.29 -0.51
N GLU A 183 -3.31 -24.31 -1.21
CA GLU A 183 -2.58 -25.57 -1.37
C GLU A 183 -1.32 -25.38 -2.21
N GLN A 184 -1.37 -24.48 -3.20
CA GLN A 184 -0.28 -24.22 -4.12
C GLN A 184 0.93 -23.61 -3.38
N VAL A 185 2.10 -24.13 -3.69
CA VAL A 185 3.38 -23.56 -3.29
C VAL A 185 3.86 -22.63 -4.42
N PHE A 186 4.31 -21.45 -4.05
CA PHE A 186 4.92 -20.51 -4.98
C PHE A 186 6.42 -20.45 -4.74
N TYR A 187 7.15 -20.15 -5.82
CA TYR A 187 8.54 -19.76 -5.72
C TYR A 187 8.72 -18.33 -6.21
N VAL A 188 9.77 -17.72 -5.71
CA VAL A 188 10.32 -16.47 -6.22
C VAL A 188 11.82 -16.66 -6.43
N ALA A 189 12.32 -16.22 -7.58
CA ALA A 189 13.73 -16.28 -7.91
C ALA A 189 14.19 -14.97 -8.55
N ASP A 190 15.28 -14.40 -8.04
CA ASP A 190 15.99 -13.33 -8.73
C ASP A 190 17.11 -13.93 -9.55
N VAL A 191 17.06 -13.70 -10.84
CA VAL A 191 17.97 -14.34 -11.78
C VAL A 191 18.57 -13.33 -12.76
N GLN A 192 19.77 -13.65 -13.25
CA GLN A 192 20.30 -13.09 -14.49
C GLN A 192 19.81 -13.97 -15.63
N ALA A 193 19.17 -13.38 -16.61
CA ALA A 193 18.57 -14.12 -17.72
C ALA A 193 18.65 -13.36 -19.03
N SER A 194 18.49 -14.11 -20.14
CA SER A 194 18.38 -13.59 -21.49
C SER A 194 17.21 -14.25 -22.23
N GLY A 195 16.85 -13.69 -23.38
CA GLY A 195 15.76 -14.18 -24.21
C GLY A 195 14.70 -13.14 -24.55
N PRO A 196 13.71 -13.49 -25.39
CA PRO A 196 12.68 -12.54 -25.87
C PRO A 196 11.81 -11.92 -24.77
N ALA A 197 11.59 -12.65 -23.67
CA ALA A 197 10.84 -12.16 -22.52
C ALA A 197 11.69 -11.33 -21.56
N ILE A 198 12.96 -11.07 -21.88
CA ILE A 198 13.86 -10.22 -21.07
C ILE A 198 14.06 -8.89 -21.83
N ASN A 199 13.02 -8.09 -21.87
CA ASN A 199 12.95 -6.87 -22.68
C ASN A 199 12.48 -5.63 -21.89
N GLY A 200 12.45 -5.71 -20.55
CA GLY A 200 11.98 -4.62 -19.68
C GLY A 200 10.47 -4.55 -19.52
N GLU A 201 9.72 -5.51 -20.09
CA GLU A 201 8.27 -5.63 -19.94
C GLU A 201 7.91 -6.73 -18.93
N LEU A 202 6.69 -6.68 -18.41
CA LEU A 202 6.11 -7.76 -17.61
C LEU A 202 5.62 -8.88 -18.54
N HIS A 203 6.00 -10.11 -18.25
CA HIS A 203 5.48 -11.28 -18.96
C HIS A 203 4.81 -12.24 -18.00
N VAL A 204 3.64 -12.76 -18.38
CA VAL A 204 2.86 -13.71 -17.58
C VAL A 204 2.47 -14.88 -18.47
N ASP A 205 2.85 -16.10 -18.10
CA ASP A 205 2.41 -17.34 -18.73
C ASP A 205 1.28 -17.97 -17.91
N LEU A 206 0.17 -18.25 -18.58
CA LEU A 206 -1.03 -18.90 -18.03
C LEU A 206 -1.24 -20.27 -18.68
N ASP A 207 -0.23 -21.11 -18.71
CA ASP A 207 -0.37 -22.45 -19.28
C ASP A 207 -1.22 -23.37 -18.40
N GLU A 208 -1.54 -24.57 -18.94
CA GLU A 208 -2.46 -25.53 -18.32
C GLU A 208 -2.03 -25.95 -16.92
N ALA A 209 -0.77 -25.78 -16.64
CA ALA A 209 -0.16 -26.41 -15.50
C ALA A 209 0.70 -25.52 -14.63
N ASP A 210 1.37 -24.54 -15.19
CA ASP A 210 2.37 -23.75 -14.51
C ASP A 210 2.06 -22.27 -14.71
N PHE A 211 1.96 -21.52 -13.61
CA PHE A 211 1.96 -20.07 -13.65
C PHE A 211 3.39 -19.58 -13.57
N LEU A 212 3.75 -18.63 -14.42
CA LEU A 212 5.01 -17.91 -14.33
C LEU A 212 4.80 -16.44 -14.67
N ALA A 213 5.28 -15.55 -13.82
CA ALA A 213 5.42 -14.14 -14.10
C ALA A 213 6.90 -13.75 -14.09
N VAL A 214 7.33 -13.00 -15.10
CA VAL A 214 8.69 -12.45 -15.26
C VAL A 214 8.59 -10.94 -15.09
N PHE A 215 9.10 -10.43 -13.99
CA PHE A 215 9.15 -9.00 -13.69
C PHE A 215 10.54 -8.46 -14.02
N PRO A 216 10.63 -7.37 -14.80
CA PRO A 216 11.91 -6.69 -15.00
C PRO A 216 12.41 -6.06 -13.70
N LEU A 217 13.70 -6.11 -13.45
CA LEU A 217 14.38 -5.33 -12.44
C LEU A 217 15.19 -4.21 -13.11
N ALA A 218 15.60 -3.19 -12.37
CA ALA A 218 16.22 -2.00 -12.95
C ALA A 218 17.52 -2.26 -13.75
N ASP A 219 18.22 -3.35 -13.44
CA ASP A 219 19.49 -3.69 -14.09
C ASP A 219 19.27 -4.58 -15.33
N ASN A 220 20.05 -4.36 -16.37
CA ASN A 220 19.99 -5.09 -17.62
C ASN A 220 20.11 -6.62 -17.43
N GLY A 221 19.08 -7.34 -17.82
CA GLY A 221 19.01 -8.81 -17.78
C GLY A 221 18.69 -9.39 -16.39
N ARG A 222 18.59 -8.58 -15.34
CA ARG A 222 18.06 -9.05 -14.05
C ARG A 222 16.54 -9.05 -14.07
N VAL A 223 15.96 -10.17 -13.70
CA VAL A 223 14.51 -10.32 -13.61
C VAL A 223 14.14 -11.11 -12.34
N ARG A 224 12.92 -10.89 -11.90
CA ARG A 224 12.28 -11.70 -10.86
C ARG A 224 11.27 -12.65 -11.49
N LEU A 225 11.47 -13.91 -11.26
CA LEU A 225 10.55 -14.98 -11.62
C LEU A 225 9.64 -15.27 -10.42
N ILE A 226 8.33 -15.28 -10.64
CA ILE A 226 7.34 -15.73 -9.64
C ILE A 226 6.50 -16.81 -10.31
N GLY A 227 6.56 -18.03 -9.79
CA GLY A 227 5.85 -19.15 -10.37
C GLY A 227 5.28 -20.11 -9.34
N THR A 228 4.52 -21.09 -9.82
CA THR A 228 3.97 -22.18 -8.99
C THR A 228 4.89 -23.39 -9.01
N VAL A 229 4.97 -24.09 -7.86
CA VAL A 229 5.61 -25.39 -7.76
C VAL A 229 4.51 -26.46 -7.88
N ARG A 230 4.71 -27.41 -8.77
CA ARG A 230 3.81 -28.55 -8.93
C ARG A 230 4.24 -29.76 -8.10
N ASP A 231 3.24 -30.57 -7.80
CA ASP A 231 3.31 -31.98 -7.40
C ASP A 231 3.81 -32.31 -5.99
N GLU A 232 4.04 -33.61 -5.80
CA GLU A 232 4.47 -34.29 -4.59
C GLU A 232 5.68 -33.65 -3.89
N ARG A 233 6.49 -32.89 -4.62
CA ARG A 233 7.62 -32.08 -4.09
C ARG A 233 7.17 -30.88 -3.25
N ALA A 234 5.90 -30.46 -3.35
CA ALA A 234 5.34 -29.37 -2.53
C ALA A 234 5.12 -29.78 -1.06
N GLU A 235 5.35 -31.03 -0.69
CA GLU A 235 5.25 -31.50 0.71
C GLU A 235 6.36 -30.93 1.59
N GLN A 236 7.55 -30.69 1.02
CA GLN A 236 8.71 -30.10 1.72
C GLN A 236 9.26 -28.87 0.97
N PRO A 237 8.50 -27.79 0.88
CA PRO A 237 8.87 -26.63 0.06
C PRO A 237 10.18 -25.97 0.49
N GLU A 238 10.56 -26.10 1.74
CA GLU A 238 11.78 -25.48 2.30
C GLU A 238 13.08 -26.15 1.81
N GLU A 239 13.00 -27.37 1.28
CA GLU A 239 14.15 -28.12 0.73
C GLU A 239 14.34 -27.93 -0.78
N LEU A 240 13.37 -27.31 -1.47
CA LEU A 240 13.40 -27.12 -2.91
C LEU A 240 14.48 -26.11 -3.33
N ARG A 241 15.18 -26.46 -4.42
CA ARG A 241 16.11 -25.57 -5.13
C ARG A 241 15.53 -25.16 -6.48
N PHE A 242 16.13 -24.16 -7.08
CA PHE A 242 15.69 -23.68 -8.41
C PHE A 242 15.76 -24.77 -9.48
N GLU A 243 16.71 -25.70 -9.38
CA GLU A 243 16.86 -26.84 -10.29
C GLU A 243 15.70 -27.85 -10.19
N ASP A 244 14.97 -27.84 -9.08
CA ASP A 244 13.87 -28.77 -8.80
C ASP A 244 12.53 -28.29 -9.35
N ILE A 245 12.42 -27.00 -9.74
CA ILE A 245 11.17 -26.45 -10.29
C ILE A 245 10.97 -26.87 -11.75
N SER A 246 9.72 -26.87 -12.20
CA SER A 246 9.39 -27.09 -13.61
C SER A 246 9.98 -25.99 -14.49
N ARG A 247 10.73 -26.36 -15.51
CA ARG A 247 11.29 -25.43 -16.50
C ARG A 247 10.33 -25.13 -17.64
N ARG A 248 9.21 -25.82 -17.74
CA ARG A 248 8.29 -25.74 -18.86
C ARG A 248 7.83 -24.32 -19.16
N ALA A 249 7.35 -23.57 -18.16
CA ALA A 249 6.91 -22.19 -18.35
C ALA A 249 8.08 -21.25 -18.70
N ILE A 250 9.28 -21.50 -18.13
CA ILE A 250 10.50 -20.76 -18.44
C ILE A 250 10.88 -20.98 -19.93
N GLU A 251 10.86 -22.24 -20.38
CA GLU A 251 11.15 -22.63 -21.77
C GLU A 251 10.08 -22.10 -22.74
N HIS A 252 8.80 -22.11 -22.36
CA HIS A 252 7.71 -21.55 -23.16
C HIS A 252 7.91 -20.08 -23.47
N MET A 253 8.40 -19.30 -22.51
CA MET A 253 8.72 -17.88 -22.71
C MET A 253 10.11 -17.66 -23.30
N GLN A 254 10.82 -18.74 -23.67
CA GLN A 254 12.16 -18.70 -24.24
C GLN A 254 13.15 -17.92 -23.35
N VAL A 255 13.04 -18.08 -22.04
CA VAL A 255 13.94 -17.48 -21.05
C VAL A 255 15.10 -18.43 -20.80
N THR A 256 16.31 -17.93 -20.94
CA THR A 256 17.54 -18.64 -20.58
C THR A 256 18.05 -18.04 -19.27
N VAL A 257 18.00 -18.83 -18.19
CA VAL A 257 18.54 -18.43 -16.89
C VAL A 257 20.03 -18.71 -16.86
N GLU A 258 20.84 -17.67 -16.71
CA GLU A 258 22.30 -17.70 -16.71
C GLU A 258 22.84 -17.87 -15.29
N GLN A 259 22.22 -17.20 -14.32
CA GLN A 259 22.60 -17.24 -12.92
C GLN A 259 21.37 -17.06 -12.01
N VAL A 260 21.29 -17.85 -10.95
CA VAL A 260 20.32 -17.68 -9.87
C VAL A 260 20.99 -16.93 -8.72
N ASN A 261 20.52 -15.70 -8.48
CA ASN A 261 21.07 -14.85 -7.42
C ASN A 261 20.41 -15.14 -6.08
N TRP A 262 19.12 -15.47 -6.12
CA TRP A 262 18.31 -15.81 -4.96
C TRP A 262 17.12 -16.68 -5.34
N PHE A 263 16.72 -17.57 -4.44
CA PHE A 263 15.56 -18.43 -4.59
C PHE A 263 14.88 -18.66 -3.24
N SER A 264 13.57 -18.66 -3.23
CA SER A 264 12.76 -19.00 -2.05
C SER A 264 11.40 -19.53 -2.47
N THR A 265 10.87 -20.44 -1.69
CA THR A 265 9.49 -20.92 -1.80
C THR A 265 8.62 -20.40 -0.67
N TYR A 266 7.32 -20.30 -0.91
CA TYR A 266 6.39 -19.87 0.11
C TYR A 266 4.96 -20.36 -0.19
N ARG A 267 4.16 -20.50 0.86
CA ARG A 267 2.72 -20.70 0.75
C ARG A 267 2.00 -19.37 0.90
N VAL A 268 1.00 -19.17 0.05
CA VAL A 268 0.17 -17.96 0.10
C VAL A 268 -0.93 -18.16 1.13
N HIS A 269 -1.10 -17.15 1.97
CA HIS A 269 -2.15 -17.10 2.99
C HIS A 269 -3.15 -16.00 2.66
N HIS A 270 -4.41 -16.20 3.07
CA HIS A 270 -5.45 -15.18 3.07
C HIS A 270 -6.07 -15.12 4.47
N ARG A 271 -5.70 -14.10 5.23
CA ARG A 271 -6.10 -13.95 6.63
C ARG A 271 -6.31 -12.48 6.97
N VAL A 272 -7.29 -12.19 7.82
CA VAL A 272 -7.50 -10.86 8.38
C VAL A 272 -7.64 -10.99 9.90
N ALA A 273 -6.92 -10.16 10.66
CA ALA A 273 -7.01 -10.15 12.11
C ALA A 273 -8.43 -9.75 12.56
N GLN A 274 -8.92 -10.39 13.62
CA GLN A 274 -10.25 -10.10 14.15
C GLN A 274 -10.41 -8.66 14.61
N GLN A 275 -9.32 -8.05 15.08
CA GLN A 275 -9.22 -6.66 15.50
C GLN A 275 -7.91 -6.07 14.99
N PHE A 276 -7.92 -4.80 14.60
CA PHE A 276 -6.71 -4.05 14.22
C PHE A 276 -6.23 -3.14 15.37
N ARG A 277 -7.04 -3.01 16.41
CA ARG A 277 -6.72 -2.26 17.62
C ARG A 277 -7.15 -3.02 18.86
N ARG A 278 -6.28 -3.02 19.88
CA ARG A 278 -6.66 -3.44 21.23
C ARG A 278 -6.06 -2.44 22.22
N HIS A 279 -6.92 -1.62 22.84
CA HIS A 279 -6.54 -0.47 23.67
C HIS A 279 -5.55 0.45 22.96
N ASN A 280 -4.27 0.48 23.38
CA ASN A 280 -3.23 1.36 22.88
C ASN A 280 -2.28 0.69 21.87
N ALA A 281 -2.54 -0.56 21.52
CA ALA A 281 -1.76 -1.32 20.54
C ALA A 281 -2.55 -1.51 19.24
N PHE A 282 -1.85 -1.33 18.11
CA PHE A 282 -2.38 -1.40 16.74
C PHE A 282 -1.64 -2.43 15.92
N LEU A 283 -2.32 -3.14 15.03
CA LEU A 283 -1.74 -4.05 14.05
C LEU A 283 -1.78 -3.41 12.66
N LEU A 284 -0.68 -3.50 11.91
CA LEU A 284 -0.54 -2.90 10.58
C LEU A 284 0.14 -3.88 9.62
N GLY A 285 -0.19 -3.79 8.33
CA GLY A 285 0.37 -4.62 7.28
C GLY A 285 0.16 -6.10 7.56
N ASP A 286 1.15 -6.93 7.28
CA ASP A 286 1.05 -8.39 7.40
C ASP A 286 0.74 -8.88 8.83
N ALA A 287 0.98 -8.07 9.86
CA ALA A 287 0.54 -8.36 11.22
C ALA A 287 -0.99 -8.34 11.36
N ALA A 288 -1.67 -7.51 10.57
CA ALA A 288 -3.11 -7.35 10.53
C ALA A 288 -3.80 -8.14 9.42
N HIS A 289 -3.20 -8.27 8.25
CA HIS A 289 -3.79 -8.94 7.10
C HIS A 289 -2.73 -9.47 6.13
N VAL A 290 -2.98 -10.64 5.59
CA VAL A 290 -2.19 -11.24 4.51
C VAL A 290 -3.14 -11.72 3.41
N HIS A 291 -2.75 -11.55 2.17
CA HIS A 291 -3.53 -11.94 1.00
C HIS A 291 -2.63 -12.43 -0.12
N SER A 292 -3.23 -12.94 -1.21
CA SER A 292 -2.47 -13.41 -2.35
C SER A 292 -1.65 -12.29 -3.00
N PRO A 293 -0.51 -12.59 -3.64
CA PRO A 293 0.34 -11.60 -4.30
C PRO A 293 -0.29 -11.00 -5.57
N ALA A 294 -1.50 -11.44 -5.94
CA ALA A 294 -2.19 -10.96 -7.14
C ALA A 294 -2.32 -9.43 -7.13
N GLY A 295 -1.74 -8.79 -8.14
CA GLY A 295 -1.72 -7.33 -8.30
C GLY A 295 -0.67 -6.57 -7.49
N GLY A 296 0.23 -7.24 -6.72
CA GLY A 296 1.33 -6.58 -6.00
C GLY A 296 0.87 -5.56 -4.94
N GLN A 297 -0.22 -5.85 -4.22
CA GLN A 297 -0.87 -4.85 -3.35
C GLN A 297 -0.46 -4.91 -1.87
N GLY A 298 0.15 -6.01 -1.38
CA GLY A 298 0.40 -6.24 0.05
C GLY A 298 1.22 -5.14 0.72
N MET A 299 2.41 -4.88 0.21
CA MET A 299 3.29 -3.81 0.72
C MET A 299 2.59 -2.44 0.70
N ASN A 300 1.94 -2.11 -0.40
CA ASN A 300 1.21 -0.84 -0.56
C ASN A 300 0.06 -0.69 0.44
N THR A 301 -0.63 -1.78 0.74
CA THR A 301 -1.70 -1.80 1.73
C THR A 301 -1.16 -1.53 3.14
N GLY A 302 -0.06 -2.19 3.52
CA GLY A 302 0.59 -1.94 4.80
C GLY A 302 1.12 -0.51 4.95
N ILE A 303 1.68 0.08 3.88
CA ILE A 303 2.07 1.49 3.86
C ILE A 303 0.84 2.39 4.03
N GLY A 304 -0.27 2.06 3.37
CA GLY A 304 -1.55 2.76 3.54
C GLY A 304 -2.11 2.67 4.95
N ASP A 305 -1.94 1.54 5.66
CA ASP A 305 -2.30 1.42 7.08
C ASP A 305 -1.47 2.37 7.94
N ALA A 306 -0.16 2.38 7.71
CA ALA A 306 0.78 3.22 8.44
C ALA A 306 0.43 4.70 8.33
N ILE A 307 0.16 5.17 7.12
CA ILE A 307 -0.20 6.56 6.84
C ILE A 307 -1.56 6.92 7.46
N ASN A 308 -2.55 6.03 7.33
CA ASN A 308 -3.88 6.23 7.93
C ASN A 308 -3.81 6.35 9.46
N LEU A 309 -2.96 5.55 10.12
CA LEU A 309 -2.80 5.58 11.57
C LEU A 309 -1.95 6.75 12.05
N ALA A 310 -0.86 7.08 11.35
CA ALA A 310 0.15 8.03 11.79
C ALA A 310 -0.43 9.41 12.11
N TRP A 311 -1.22 10.01 11.19
CA TRP A 311 -1.79 11.32 11.41
C TRP A 311 -2.83 11.33 12.54
N LYS A 312 -3.54 10.21 12.75
CA LYS A 312 -4.51 10.05 13.83
C LYS A 312 -3.81 9.99 15.19
N LEU A 313 -2.74 9.20 15.30
CA LEU A 313 -1.89 9.15 16.50
C LEU A 313 -1.30 10.52 16.83
N ALA A 314 -0.70 11.19 15.84
CA ALA A 314 -0.15 12.53 16.02
C ALA A 314 -1.20 13.54 16.47
N SER A 315 -2.41 13.49 15.89
CA SER A 315 -3.51 14.39 16.31
C SER A 315 -3.91 14.19 17.77
N VAL A 316 -3.98 12.96 18.23
CA VAL A 316 -4.31 12.63 19.63
C VAL A 316 -3.17 13.00 20.58
N LEU A 317 -1.93 12.67 20.22
CA LEU A 317 -0.74 12.98 21.02
C LEU A 317 -0.55 14.49 21.22
N HIS A 318 -0.85 15.28 20.19
CA HIS A 318 -0.79 16.74 20.24
C HIS A 318 -2.05 17.41 20.82
N GLY A 319 -3.02 16.64 21.33
CA GLY A 319 -4.26 17.17 21.91
C GLY A 319 -5.21 17.81 20.89
N LYS A 320 -5.04 17.52 19.60
CA LYS A 320 -5.88 18.03 18.51
C LYS A 320 -7.09 17.14 18.23
N ALA A 321 -7.18 15.98 18.86
CA ALA A 321 -8.29 15.05 18.78
C ALA A 321 -8.43 14.23 20.06
N THR A 322 -9.63 13.71 20.32
CA THR A 322 -9.85 12.71 21.36
C THR A 322 -9.44 11.31 20.87
N GLU A 323 -9.29 10.36 21.76
CA GLU A 323 -8.94 8.97 21.44
C GLU A 323 -9.97 8.24 20.57
N GLU A 324 -11.19 8.76 20.49
CA GLU A 324 -12.24 8.26 19.61
C GLU A 324 -11.80 8.27 18.12
N LEU A 325 -10.97 9.25 17.73
CA LEU A 325 -10.40 9.31 16.38
C LEU A 325 -9.68 8.02 16.02
N LEU A 326 -8.95 7.42 16.96
CA LEU A 326 -8.17 6.20 16.74
C LEU A 326 -9.03 4.97 16.42
N GLY A 327 -10.30 4.95 16.85
CA GLY A 327 -11.25 3.91 16.48
C GLY A 327 -11.55 3.87 14.97
N SER A 328 -11.46 5.01 14.31
CA SER A 328 -11.66 5.09 12.85
C SER A 328 -10.59 4.36 12.04
N TYR A 329 -9.40 4.10 12.60
CA TYR A 329 -8.36 3.31 11.95
C TYR A 329 -8.84 1.88 11.65
N GLU A 330 -9.32 1.18 12.68
CA GLU A 330 -9.82 -0.20 12.51
C GLU A 330 -10.99 -0.24 11.54
N ILE A 331 -11.96 0.68 11.69
CA ILE A 331 -13.15 0.71 10.83
C ILE A 331 -12.76 0.88 9.35
N GLU A 332 -11.85 1.82 9.05
CA GLU A 332 -11.44 2.13 7.69
C GLU A 332 -10.55 1.02 7.10
N ARG A 333 -9.54 0.57 7.84
CA ARG A 333 -8.50 -0.31 7.29
C ARG A 333 -8.91 -1.78 7.29
N LYS A 334 -9.65 -2.24 8.27
CA LYS A 334 -10.17 -3.60 8.30
C LYS A 334 -11.18 -3.84 7.19
N ALA A 335 -12.15 -2.92 7.01
CA ALA A 335 -13.12 -3.04 5.91
C ALA A 335 -12.44 -3.03 4.53
N PHE A 336 -11.33 -2.30 4.37
CA PHE A 336 -10.53 -2.36 3.14
C PHE A 336 -9.81 -3.70 3.00
N ALA A 337 -9.14 -4.18 4.05
CA ALA A 337 -8.43 -5.46 4.03
C ALA A 337 -9.35 -6.64 3.70
N GLU A 338 -10.55 -6.68 4.29
CA GLU A 338 -11.57 -7.71 4.01
C GLU A 338 -12.01 -7.70 2.53
N ARG A 339 -12.25 -6.51 1.95
CA ARG A 339 -12.58 -6.38 0.53
C ARG A 339 -11.42 -6.79 -0.38
N LEU A 340 -10.20 -6.41 -0.01
CA LEU A 340 -9.00 -6.75 -0.77
C LEU A 340 -8.77 -8.26 -0.78
N VAL A 341 -8.84 -8.93 0.37
CA VAL A 341 -8.73 -10.39 0.47
C VAL A 341 -9.79 -11.05 -0.41
N ALA A 342 -11.07 -10.68 -0.27
CA ALA A 342 -12.15 -11.27 -1.06
C ALA A 342 -11.95 -11.09 -2.58
N THR A 343 -11.44 -9.93 -3.03
CA THR A 343 -11.20 -9.65 -4.44
C THR A 343 -10.00 -10.42 -4.97
N THR A 344 -8.89 -10.42 -4.23
CA THR A 344 -7.68 -11.12 -4.62
C THR A 344 -7.85 -12.63 -4.62
N ASP A 345 -8.67 -13.17 -3.71
CA ASP A 345 -9.02 -14.60 -3.68
C ASP A 345 -9.78 -15.04 -4.93
N GLN A 346 -10.73 -14.24 -5.42
CA GLN A 346 -11.45 -14.55 -6.66
C GLN A 346 -10.51 -14.61 -7.88
N VAL A 347 -9.62 -13.62 -8.01
CA VAL A 347 -8.62 -13.59 -9.10
C VAL A 347 -7.65 -14.75 -8.98
N PHE A 348 -7.17 -15.01 -7.78
CA PHE A 348 -6.21 -16.08 -7.50
C PHE A 348 -6.81 -17.46 -7.80
N ASN A 349 -8.01 -17.74 -7.33
CA ASN A 349 -8.72 -18.99 -7.61
C ASN A 349 -8.98 -19.19 -9.11
N PHE A 350 -9.26 -18.11 -9.86
CA PHE A 350 -9.39 -18.20 -11.31
C PHE A 350 -8.07 -18.58 -12.00
N ILE A 351 -6.95 -17.99 -11.55
CA ILE A 351 -5.61 -18.26 -12.11
C ILE A 351 -5.14 -19.67 -11.77
N THR A 352 -5.43 -20.18 -10.57
CA THR A 352 -4.90 -21.45 -10.05
C THR A 352 -5.87 -22.65 -10.19
N ALA A 353 -7.07 -22.44 -10.71
CA ALA A 353 -8.08 -23.51 -10.87
C ALA A 353 -7.62 -24.60 -11.86
N ASP A 354 -7.63 -25.85 -11.42
CA ASP A 354 -7.15 -27.03 -12.20
C ASP A 354 -8.25 -27.76 -13.01
N SER A 355 -9.48 -27.21 -13.08
CA SER A 355 -10.54 -27.85 -13.85
C SER A 355 -10.32 -27.67 -15.37
N ARG A 356 -10.68 -28.71 -16.17
CA ARG A 356 -10.61 -28.65 -17.64
C ARG A 356 -11.36 -27.45 -18.23
N LEU A 357 -12.47 -27.05 -17.62
CA LEU A 357 -13.25 -25.91 -18.03
C LEU A 357 -12.52 -24.59 -17.72
N ALA A 358 -11.93 -24.46 -16.52
CA ALA A 358 -11.13 -23.30 -16.17
C ALA A 358 -9.91 -23.13 -17.07
N THR A 359 -9.21 -24.22 -17.37
CA THR A 359 -8.10 -24.27 -18.31
C THR A 359 -8.52 -23.80 -19.71
N LEU A 360 -9.63 -24.33 -20.24
CA LEU A 360 -10.14 -23.90 -21.55
C LEU A 360 -10.52 -22.41 -21.56
N LEU A 361 -11.20 -21.94 -20.53
CA LEU A 361 -11.55 -20.53 -20.40
C LEU A 361 -10.30 -19.65 -20.31
N ARG A 362 -9.31 -20.03 -19.52
CA ARG A 362 -8.07 -19.29 -19.30
C ARG A 362 -7.17 -19.25 -20.54
N THR A 363 -7.01 -20.39 -21.26
CA THR A 363 -6.07 -20.48 -22.38
C THR A 363 -6.68 -20.07 -23.73
N ARG A 364 -7.98 -20.23 -23.93
CA ARG A 364 -8.61 -20.00 -25.25
C ARG A 364 -9.50 -18.74 -25.28
N PHE A 365 -10.25 -18.47 -24.23
CA PHE A 365 -11.21 -17.37 -24.22
C PHE A 365 -10.68 -16.14 -23.51
N ALA A 366 -9.95 -16.29 -22.40
CA ALA A 366 -9.47 -15.15 -21.61
C ALA A 366 -8.55 -14.22 -22.42
N PRO A 367 -7.57 -14.69 -23.24
CA PRO A 367 -6.71 -13.77 -23.98
C PRO A 367 -7.50 -12.92 -25.01
N ALA A 368 -8.39 -13.55 -25.78
CA ALA A 368 -9.21 -12.83 -26.76
C ALA A 368 -10.21 -11.88 -26.10
N LEU A 369 -10.81 -12.30 -25.00
CA LEU A 369 -11.74 -11.47 -24.22
C LEU A 369 -10.99 -10.32 -23.55
N LEU A 370 -9.85 -10.57 -22.91
CA LEU A 370 -9.01 -9.56 -22.27
C LEU A 370 -8.56 -8.50 -23.27
N SER A 371 -8.08 -8.90 -24.45
CA SER A 371 -7.70 -7.99 -25.53
C SER A 371 -8.84 -7.06 -25.95
N ARG A 372 -10.06 -7.59 -26.10
CA ARG A 372 -11.24 -6.78 -26.44
C ARG A 372 -11.69 -5.88 -25.30
N LEU A 373 -11.72 -6.38 -24.08
CA LEU A 373 -12.13 -5.63 -22.90
C LEU A 373 -11.14 -4.50 -22.59
N THR A 374 -9.84 -4.77 -22.67
CA THR A 374 -8.81 -3.75 -22.42
C THR A 374 -8.68 -2.73 -23.54
N ALA A 375 -9.25 -2.99 -24.72
CA ALA A 375 -9.43 -1.96 -25.75
C ALA A 375 -10.42 -0.88 -25.31
N MET A 376 -11.36 -1.21 -24.40
CA MET A 376 -12.33 -0.24 -23.86
C MET A 376 -11.67 0.60 -22.75
N ALA A 377 -11.63 1.92 -22.92
CA ALA A 377 -11.05 2.86 -21.94
C ALA A 377 -11.66 2.70 -20.54
N THR A 378 -12.97 2.48 -20.45
CA THR A 378 -13.68 2.30 -19.17
C THR A 378 -13.14 1.09 -18.39
N VAL A 379 -12.89 -0.03 -19.09
CA VAL A 379 -12.36 -1.26 -18.46
C VAL A 379 -10.91 -1.06 -18.03
N ARG A 380 -10.08 -0.47 -18.88
CA ARG A 380 -8.69 -0.14 -18.52
C ARG A 380 -8.63 0.77 -17.29
N ASN A 381 -9.44 1.82 -17.27
CA ASN A 381 -9.52 2.75 -16.16
C ASN A 381 -9.97 2.05 -14.87
N PHE A 382 -10.97 1.18 -14.94
CA PHE A 382 -11.41 0.41 -13.80
C PHE A 382 -10.31 -0.52 -13.27
N MET A 383 -9.63 -1.26 -14.15
CA MET A 383 -8.51 -2.13 -13.79
C MET A 383 -7.37 -1.33 -13.14
N PHE A 384 -6.96 -0.24 -13.77
CA PHE A 384 -5.92 0.63 -13.23
C PHE A 384 -6.31 1.16 -11.85
N ARG A 385 -7.49 1.75 -11.70
CA ARG A 385 -7.99 2.29 -10.40
C ARG A 385 -7.99 1.25 -9.28
N THR A 386 -8.28 -0.01 -9.62
CA THR A 386 -8.32 -1.11 -8.66
C THR A 386 -6.91 -1.54 -8.24
N VAL A 387 -6.03 -1.81 -9.22
CA VAL A 387 -4.67 -2.30 -8.96
C VAL A 387 -3.81 -1.21 -8.32
N SER A 388 -3.88 0.02 -8.84
CA SER A 388 -3.11 1.17 -8.35
C SER A 388 -3.60 1.74 -7.01
N GLN A 389 -4.69 1.21 -6.45
CA GLN A 389 -5.34 1.65 -5.22
C GLN A 389 -5.88 3.10 -5.23
N ILE A 390 -5.86 3.80 -6.37
CA ILE A 390 -6.47 5.15 -6.47
C ILE A 390 -8.01 5.11 -6.42
N GLY A 391 -8.62 3.94 -6.59
CA GLY A 391 -10.06 3.71 -6.41
C GLY A 391 -10.48 3.49 -4.97
N LEU A 392 -9.52 3.37 -4.03
CA LEU A 392 -9.83 3.21 -2.61
C LEU A 392 -10.59 4.41 -2.06
N ASN A 393 -11.66 4.13 -1.31
CA ASN A 393 -12.45 5.15 -0.62
C ASN A 393 -12.92 4.68 0.74
N TYR A 394 -13.28 5.65 1.57
CA TYR A 394 -13.84 5.48 2.93
C TYR A 394 -15.26 6.05 3.04
N ARG A 395 -16.05 5.99 1.93
CA ARG A 395 -17.45 6.47 1.92
C ARG A 395 -18.25 5.79 3.04
N LEU A 396 -19.18 6.53 3.63
CA LEU A 396 -20.04 6.07 4.72
C LEU A 396 -19.31 5.67 6.02
N MET A 397 -18.02 6.03 6.14
CA MET A 397 -17.25 5.80 7.36
C MET A 397 -17.24 7.05 8.26
N PRO A 398 -16.86 6.95 9.56
CA PRO A 398 -17.07 8.01 10.56
C PRO A 398 -16.51 9.39 10.21
N LEU A 399 -15.42 9.44 9.43
CA LEU A 399 -14.77 10.70 9.04
C LEU A 399 -15.24 11.23 7.68
N SER A 400 -16.25 10.63 7.07
CA SER A 400 -16.70 10.92 5.71
C SER A 400 -18.08 11.56 5.73
N PHE A 401 -18.23 12.75 5.12
CA PHE A 401 -19.51 13.46 5.12
C PHE A 401 -19.73 14.23 3.83
N GLY A 402 -20.99 14.25 3.37
CA GLY A 402 -21.48 15.07 2.26
C GLY A 402 -21.01 14.64 0.87
N SER A 403 -21.43 15.41 -0.12
CA SER A 403 -21.04 15.22 -1.53
C SER A 403 -21.17 16.52 -2.30
N ALA A 404 -20.30 16.73 -3.29
CA ALA A 404 -20.35 17.85 -4.21
C ALA A 404 -19.87 17.40 -5.60
N GLY A 405 -20.71 17.53 -6.63
CA GLY A 405 -20.51 16.90 -7.92
C GLY A 405 -20.56 15.38 -7.79
N HIS A 406 -19.55 14.68 -8.29
CA HIS A 406 -19.37 13.24 -8.16
C HIS A 406 -18.45 12.83 -7.01
N VAL A 407 -17.93 13.81 -6.25
CA VAL A 407 -17.00 13.58 -5.14
C VAL A 407 -17.77 13.53 -3.82
N HIS A 408 -17.49 12.49 -3.04
CA HIS A 408 -18.13 12.24 -1.74
C HIS A 408 -17.09 12.34 -0.63
N GLY A 409 -17.53 12.63 0.58
CA GLY A 409 -16.71 12.38 1.76
C GLY A 409 -16.25 10.92 1.79
N GLY A 410 -14.97 10.71 2.05
CA GLY A 410 -14.30 9.41 1.99
C GLY A 410 -13.59 9.09 0.66
N ASP A 411 -13.81 9.86 -0.38
CA ASP A 411 -13.09 9.67 -1.64
C ASP A 411 -11.64 10.13 -1.53
N ARG A 412 -10.75 9.48 -2.27
CA ARG A 412 -9.49 10.08 -2.65
C ARG A 412 -9.80 11.34 -3.46
N MET A 413 -9.14 12.45 -3.16
CA MET A 413 -9.30 13.67 -3.95
C MET A 413 -8.99 13.40 -5.43
N PRO A 414 -9.87 13.75 -6.39
CA PRO A 414 -9.55 13.62 -7.80
C PRO A 414 -8.35 14.47 -8.18
N TRP A 415 -7.43 13.89 -8.95
CA TRP A 415 -6.28 14.61 -9.46
C TRP A 415 -6.67 15.43 -10.69
N VAL A 416 -6.28 16.68 -10.70
CA VAL A 416 -6.42 17.59 -11.84
C VAL A 416 -5.14 18.39 -11.97
N SER A 417 -4.59 18.43 -13.17
CA SER A 417 -3.41 19.23 -13.50
C SER A 417 -3.73 20.28 -14.57
N ASN A 418 -2.95 21.33 -14.57
CA ASN A 418 -2.79 22.28 -15.68
C ASN A 418 -1.33 22.24 -16.16
N GLU A 419 -0.96 23.13 -17.09
CA GLU A 419 0.38 23.15 -17.68
C GLU A 419 1.53 23.36 -16.67
N THR A 420 1.28 23.92 -15.50
CA THR A 420 2.31 24.36 -14.56
C THR A 420 2.24 23.69 -13.19
N THR A 421 1.06 23.20 -12.77
CA THR A 421 0.84 22.65 -11.43
C THR A 421 -0.34 21.68 -11.40
N ASP A 422 -0.44 20.94 -10.33
CA ASP A 422 -1.60 20.07 -10.04
C ASP A 422 -2.18 20.39 -8.65
N ASN A 423 -3.41 19.94 -8.43
CA ASN A 423 -4.09 20.15 -7.14
C ASN A 423 -3.52 19.28 -6.00
N PHE A 424 -2.56 18.39 -6.27
CA PHE A 424 -1.87 17.58 -5.27
C PHE A 424 -0.57 18.24 -4.78
N ALA A 425 -0.06 19.29 -5.43
CA ALA A 425 1.15 19.95 -5.02
C ALA A 425 1.08 20.41 -3.55
N GLU A 426 -0.04 21.01 -3.16
CA GLU A 426 -0.25 21.46 -1.77
C GLU A 426 -0.58 20.32 -0.79
N LEU A 427 -1.03 19.16 -1.30
CA LEU A 427 -1.27 17.97 -0.47
C LEU A 427 0.04 17.35 0.07
N ALA A 428 1.20 17.78 -0.40
CA ALA A 428 2.49 17.39 0.16
C ALA A 428 2.65 17.74 1.64
N ARG A 429 1.84 18.67 2.17
CA ARG A 429 1.79 18.97 3.61
C ARG A 429 0.75 18.08 4.29
N PRO A 430 1.13 17.23 5.25
CA PRO A 430 0.19 16.34 5.94
C PRO A 430 -0.60 17.08 7.03
N CYS A 431 -1.53 17.93 6.62
CA CYS A 431 -2.41 18.69 7.50
C CYS A 431 -3.84 18.73 6.96
N TRP A 432 -4.78 19.15 7.80
CA TRP A 432 -6.11 19.50 7.34
C TRP A 432 -6.03 20.69 6.39
N GLN A 433 -6.73 20.66 5.28
CA GLN A 433 -6.75 21.74 4.29
C GLN A 433 -8.07 21.79 3.54
N VAL A 434 -8.39 22.95 2.98
CA VAL A 434 -9.59 23.16 2.20
C VAL A 434 -9.20 23.48 0.76
N GLN A 435 -9.88 22.84 -0.18
CA GLN A 435 -9.79 23.16 -1.62
C GLN A 435 -11.13 23.64 -2.13
N VAL A 436 -11.10 24.69 -2.97
CA VAL A 436 -12.26 25.24 -3.69
C VAL A 436 -11.89 25.41 -5.15
N TYR A 437 -12.77 25.00 -6.03
CA TYR A 437 -12.58 25.11 -7.49
C TYR A 437 -13.55 26.15 -8.06
N GLY A 438 -13.09 27.39 -8.20
CA GLY A 438 -13.86 28.56 -8.59
C GLY A 438 -13.68 29.71 -7.61
N LEU A 439 -14.74 30.14 -6.94
CA LEU A 439 -14.75 31.28 -6.02
C LEU A 439 -14.97 30.80 -4.59
N ALA A 440 -14.07 31.18 -3.68
CA ALA A 440 -14.25 31.02 -2.24
C ALA A 440 -14.97 32.26 -1.65
N SER A 441 -15.89 32.03 -0.71
CA SER A 441 -16.53 33.12 0.01
C SER A 441 -15.55 33.82 0.94
N LYS A 442 -15.81 35.14 1.21
CA LYS A 442 -14.99 35.89 2.18
C LYS A 442 -15.04 35.26 3.57
N ASP A 443 -16.18 34.73 3.97
CA ASP A 443 -16.36 34.06 5.27
C ASP A 443 -15.49 32.81 5.36
N LEU A 444 -15.41 31.99 4.29
CA LEU A 444 -14.54 30.82 4.24
C LEU A 444 -13.05 31.21 4.33
N VAL A 445 -12.65 32.24 3.58
CA VAL A 445 -11.27 32.77 3.65
C VAL A 445 -10.92 33.19 5.07
N GLY A 446 -11.77 33.99 5.70
CA GLY A 446 -11.60 34.45 7.09
C GLY A 446 -11.60 33.28 8.10
N TRP A 447 -12.47 32.31 7.92
CA TRP A 447 -12.57 31.14 8.78
C TRP A 447 -11.31 30.27 8.73
N CYS A 448 -10.80 30.01 7.54
CA CYS A 448 -9.57 29.26 7.32
C CYS A 448 -8.35 29.98 7.89
N ALA A 449 -8.24 31.30 7.65
CA ALA A 449 -7.15 32.11 8.16
C ALA A 449 -7.11 32.14 9.69
N ALA A 450 -8.27 32.32 10.34
CA ALA A 450 -8.39 32.33 11.81
C ALA A 450 -7.99 31.00 12.46
N ARG A 451 -8.06 29.89 11.74
CA ARG A 451 -7.75 28.52 12.21
C ARG A 451 -6.48 27.94 11.62
N GLN A 452 -5.72 28.77 10.89
CA GLN A 452 -4.47 28.37 10.20
C GLN A 452 -4.63 27.13 9.32
N ILE A 453 -5.83 26.91 8.75
CA ILE A 453 -6.09 25.85 7.79
C ILE A 453 -5.74 26.37 6.41
N PRO A 454 -4.80 25.72 5.65
CA PRO A 454 -4.52 26.09 4.29
C PRO A 454 -5.79 26.05 3.43
N LEU A 455 -6.05 27.15 2.73
CA LEU A 455 -7.12 27.25 1.73
C LEU A 455 -6.50 27.42 0.35
N GLN A 456 -6.77 26.46 -0.52
CA GLN A 456 -6.37 26.50 -1.93
C GLN A 456 -7.58 26.83 -2.81
N VAL A 457 -7.44 27.84 -3.63
CA VAL A 457 -8.51 28.24 -4.57
C VAL A 457 -7.98 28.10 -5.99
N PHE A 458 -8.54 27.16 -6.72
CA PHE A 458 -8.18 26.88 -8.11
C PHE A 458 -9.17 27.56 -9.05
N ALA A 459 -8.67 28.16 -10.13
CA ALA A 459 -9.55 28.69 -11.17
C ALA A 459 -10.35 27.52 -11.81
N TRP A 460 -11.66 27.71 -11.97
CA TRP A 460 -12.51 26.68 -12.57
C TRP A 460 -12.15 26.41 -14.03
N SER A 461 -12.11 25.15 -14.40
CA SER A 461 -11.88 24.72 -15.78
C SER A 461 -12.74 23.49 -16.13
N PRO A 462 -12.92 23.16 -17.41
CA PRO A 462 -13.62 21.93 -17.84
C PRO A 462 -12.95 20.64 -17.29
N ALA A 463 -11.64 20.65 -17.02
CA ALA A 463 -10.95 19.51 -16.44
C ALA A 463 -11.45 19.19 -15.03
N HIS A 464 -11.82 20.19 -14.24
CA HIS A 464 -12.39 19.99 -12.91
C HIS A 464 -13.78 19.33 -13.00
N GLU A 465 -14.60 19.76 -13.95
CA GLU A 465 -15.92 19.15 -14.21
C GLU A 465 -15.76 17.69 -14.67
N ALA A 466 -14.84 17.42 -15.60
CA ALA A 466 -14.53 16.06 -16.07
C ALA A 466 -14.01 15.15 -14.95
N ALA A 467 -13.30 15.70 -13.97
CA ALA A 467 -12.84 14.99 -12.77
C ALA A 467 -13.97 14.78 -11.73
N GLY A 468 -15.17 15.29 -12.00
CA GLY A 468 -16.34 15.14 -11.13
C GLY A 468 -16.43 16.16 -10.00
N LEU A 469 -15.62 17.22 -10.03
CA LEU A 469 -15.68 18.31 -9.05
C LEU A 469 -16.84 19.26 -9.35
N ALA A 470 -17.36 19.92 -8.32
CA ALA A 470 -18.41 20.93 -8.47
C ALA A 470 -17.83 22.34 -8.34
N ARG A 471 -18.32 23.27 -9.18
CA ARG A 471 -17.88 24.67 -9.18
C ARG A 471 -18.27 25.35 -7.87
N ASN A 472 -17.33 26.08 -7.28
CA ASN A 472 -17.45 26.81 -6.00
C ASN A 472 -17.75 25.93 -4.77
N ALA A 473 -17.70 24.61 -4.91
CA ALA A 473 -17.87 23.68 -3.81
C ALA A 473 -16.64 23.66 -2.91
N LEU A 474 -16.87 23.31 -1.65
CA LEU A 474 -15.88 23.17 -0.60
C LEU A 474 -15.50 21.69 -0.44
N TYR A 475 -14.21 21.39 -0.44
CA TYR A 475 -13.66 20.07 -0.14
C TYR A 475 -12.67 20.20 1.03
N LEU A 476 -13.04 19.67 2.19
CA LEU A 476 -12.14 19.53 3.33
C LEU A 476 -11.33 18.24 3.18
N LEU A 477 -10.02 18.35 3.23
CA LEU A 477 -9.10 17.23 3.04
C LEU A 477 -8.39 16.87 4.35
N ARG A 478 -8.30 15.57 4.60
CA ARG A 478 -7.56 14.97 5.70
C ARG A 478 -6.03 15.03 5.42
N PRO A 479 -5.19 14.89 6.47
CA PRO A 479 -3.75 14.80 6.28
C PRO A 479 -3.29 13.71 5.31
N ASP A 480 -4.03 12.59 5.18
CA ASP A 480 -3.78 11.50 4.23
C ASP A 480 -4.45 11.72 2.86
N SER A 481 -4.83 12.97 2.53
CA SER A 481 -5.38 13.42 1.24
C SER A 481 -6.74 12.81 0.84
N TYR A 482 -7.47 12.22 1.77
CA TYR A 482 -8.88 11.85 1.53
C TYR A 482 -9.81 13.02 1.81
N VAL A 483 -10.89 13.10 1.04
CA VAL A 483 -11.96 14.07 1.26
C VAL A 483 -12.70 13.68 2.53
N ALA A 484 -12.64 14.54 3.54
CA ALA A 484 -13.37 14.38 4.79
C ALA A 484 -14.81 14.87 4.65
N LEU A 485 -14.96 16.05 4.04
CA LEU A 485 -16.22 16.71 3.81
C LEU A 485 -16.25 17.28 2.39
N ALA A 486 -17.32 17.00 1.65
CA ALA A 486 -17.64 17.66 0.39
C ALA A 486 -18.98 18.38 0.53
N GLU A 487 -19.02 19.68 0.19
CA GLU A 487 -20.19 20.54 0.39
C GLU A 487 -20.33 21.49 -0.78
N THR A 488 -21.55 21.58 -1.33
CA THR A 488 -21.85 22.42 -2.50
C THR A 488 -21.84 23.91 -2.18
N SER A 489 -22.08 24.28 -0.93
CA SER A 489 -22.00 25.66 -0.45
C SER A 489 -20.67 25.91 0.28
N SER A 490 -20.14 27.14 0.19
CA SER A 490 -18.97 27.54 0.96
C SER A 490 -19.30 27.88 2.42
N SER A 491 -20.23 27.15 3.04
CA SER A 491 -20.72 27.41 4.40
C SER A 491 -19.72 27.00 5.47
N THR A 492 -19.25 27.95 6.24
CA THR A 492 -18.35 27.72 7.40
C THR A 492 -19.04 26.97 8.54
N ALA A 493 -20.36 27.11 8.68
CA ALA A 493 -21.13 26.39 9.71
C ALA A 493 -21.08 24.88 9.56
N VAL A 494 -20.96 24.37 8.33
CA VAL A 494 -20.79 22.92 8.07
C VAL A 494 -19.44 22.44 8.53
N LEU A 495 -18.37 23.22 8.29
CA LEU A 495 -17.03 22.93 8.79
C LEU A 495 -16.98 22.91 10.31
N GLU A 496 -17.56 23.92 10.98
CA GLU A 496 -17.61 23.99 12.43
C GLU A 496 -18.30 22.77 13.03
N ARG A 497 -19.47 22.43 12.47
CA ARG A 497 -20.22 21.24 12.88
C ARG A 497 -19.39 19.96 12.67
N TYR A 498 -18.73 19.81 11.50
CA TYR A 498 -17.92 18.65 11.19
C TYR A 498 -16.81 18.42 12.23
N PHE A 499 -16.06 19.47 12.57
CA PHE A 499 -14.99 19.41 13.57
C PHE A 499 -15.52 19.19 14.99
N ALA A 500 -16.60 19.88 15.36
CA ALA A 500 -17.21 19.78 16.69
C ALA A 500 -17.78 18.37 16.97
N GLU A 501 -18.57 17.81 16.04
CA GLU A 501 -19.16 16.47 16.17
C GLU A 501 -18.12 15.34 16.28
N ARG A 502 -16.90 15.56 15.80
CA ARG A 502 -15.81 14.60 15.81
C ARG A 502 -14.73 14.91 16.81
N SER A 503 -14.96 15.91 17.66
CA SER A 503 -13.99 16.37 18.68
C SER A 503 -12.60 16.63 18.08
N LEU A 504 -12.55 17.19 16.86
CA LEU A 504 -11.32 17.51 16.13
C LEU A 504 -10.99 19.00 16.29
N ARG A 505 -9.70 19.28 16.42
CA ARG A 505 -9.14 20.64 16.36
C ARG A 505 -8.17 20.68 15.19
N PRO A 506 -8.42 21.46 14.13
CA PRO A 506 -7.61 21.42 12.93
C PRO A 506 -6.19 21.97 13.08
N CYS A 507 -5.98 22.86 14.06
CA CYS A 507 -4.67 23.47 14.40
C CYS A 507 -4.54 23.73 15.90
#